data_91f692c90cd8e56a8d3a14bbbc675c1c
#
_entry.id   91f692c90cd8e56a8d3a14bbbc675c1c
#
_cell.length_a   1.000
_cell.length_b   1.000
_cell.length_c   1.000
_cell.angle_alpha   90.00
_cell.angle_beta   90.00
_cell.angle_gamma   90.00
#
_symmetry.space_group_name_H-M   'P 1'
#
loop_
_entity.id
_entity.type
_entity.pdbx_description
1 polymer ?
#
loop_
_entity_poly.entity_id
_entity_poly.type
_entity_poly.pdbx_seq_one_letter_code
_entity_poly.pdbx_strand_id
1 'polypeptide(L)'
;MRKQMYLTISIILVLSLFVVGPSSSAFASRLNATAPALGDVASYSVLAGSIVTNTGPTTVQGDLGVSPGIGQPPHVSGFPPGTVGPPGVIHDADSHAAAAQAANTAAYGQLSGQLCDVDYGGVKELNGLSLEPGVYCATAFLLSGTLTLTGSGVWIFKSASTLTLMQSASVIGGDPCNVWWRVGSAATLGVQSSLYGNILALESIHLQTGATLNGRALAQTGEVTLDSNTILGPVCMELPTSTPTSTATATATATATATATATEYVPTPTGTYIPPTATPTLTATAEVPTATNMPVLTALPPTGGAPLQSESAPWGLVIIASFSALALVFGLRAYRKTSKRSQ
;
A
#
# COMPACT_ATOMS: atom_id res chain seq x y z
N MET A 1 42.00 53.87 -33.78
CA MET A 1 41.52 52.50 -33.86
C MET A 1 41.51 51.74 -32.54
N ARG A 2 42.55 51.75 -31.68
CA ARG A 2 42.53 51.01 -30.41
C ARG A 2 41.42 51.41 -29.41
N LYS A 3 41.11 52.72 -29.28
CA LYS A 3 40.06 53.19 -28.34
C LYS A 3 38.64 52.75 -28.75
N GLN A 4 38.37 52.70 -30.05
CA GLN A 4 37.08 52.21 -30.53
C GLN A 4 36.88 50.68 -30.30
N MET A 5 37.98 49.91 -30.41
CA MET A 5 37.97 48.46 -30.21
C MET A 5 37.71 48.10 -28.74
N TYR A 6 38.24 48.86 -27.76
CA TYR A 6 37.95 48.64 -26.35
C TYR A 6 36.48 49.00 -25.98
N LEU A 7 35.92 50.02 -26.63
CA LEU A 7 34.53 50.40 -26.36
C LEU A 7 33.54 49.35 -26.87
N THR A 8 33.77 48.75 -28.04
CA THR A 8 32.95 47.70 -28.61
C THR A 8 33.06 46.38 -27.82
N ILE A 9 34.28 46.01 -27.34
CA ILE A 9 34.48 44.82 -26.50
C ILE A 9 33.82 45.01 -25.12
N SER A 10 33.88 46.22 -24.55
CA SER A 10 33.22 46.51 -23.25
C SER A 10 31.70 46.45 -23.34
N ILE A 11 31.10 46.92 -24.46
CA ILE A 11 29.63 46.86 -24.69
C ILE A 11 29.17 45.42 -24.90
N ILE A 12 29.93 44.59 -25.62
CA ILE A 12 29.61 43.16 -25.82
C ILE A 12 29.73 42.41 -24.50
N LEU A 13 30.74 42.70 -23.65
CA LEU A 13 30.89 42.05 -22.35
C LEU A 13 29.78 42.45 -21.36
N VAL A 14 29.29 43.69 -21.38
CA VAL A 14 28.16 44.13 -20.54
C VAL A 14 26.82 43.55 -21.06
N LEU A 15 26.67 43.42 -22.38
CA LEU A 15 25.42 42.83 -22.95
C LEU A 15 25.32 41.33 -22.69
N SER A 16 26.44 40.59 -22.59
CA SER A 16 26.44 39.17 -22.25
C SER A 16 26.13 38.87 -20.77
N LEU A 17 26.24 39.85 -19.89
CA LEU A 17 25.94 39.69 -18.47
C LEU A 17 24.42 39.78 -18.15
N PHE A 18 23.63 40.32 -19.06
CA PHE A 18 22.17 40.50 -18.86
C PHE A 18 21.30 39.35 -19.40
N VAL A 19 21.89 38.31 -20.00
CA VAL A 19 21.12 37.13 -20.52
C VAL A 19 21.08 35.97 -19.55
N VAL A 20 21.68 36.08 -18.36
CA VAL A 20 21.39 35.15 -17.27
C VAL A 20 20.10 35.61 -16.59
N GLY A 21 18.98 35.33 -17.25
CA GLY A 21 17.68 35.41 -16.61
C GLY A 21 17.68 34.51 -15.38
N PRO A 22 16.90 34.84 -14.33
CA PRO A 22 16.75 33.96 -13.20
C PRO A 22 16.30 32.60 -13.75
N SER A 23 17.12 31.57 -13.54
CA SER A 23 16.68 30.20 -13.74
C SER A 23 15.48 30.01 -12.83
N SER A 24 14.29 30.21 -13.34
CA SER A 24 13.08 29.75 -12.68
C SER A 24 13.26 28.26 -12.50
N SER A 25 13.70 27.85 -11.32
CA SER A 25 13.58 26.47 -10.89
C SER A 25 12.09 26.16 -11.08
N ALA A 26 11.75 25.47 -12.17
CA ALA A 26 10.46 24.86 -12.29
C ALA A 26 10.38 23.92 -11.09
N PHE A 27 9.70 24.37 -10.03
CA PHE A 27 9.22 23.46 -9.01
C PHE A 27 8.33 22.51 -9.76
N ALA A 28 8.87 21.34 -10.13
CA ALA A 28 8.05 20.24 -10.56
C ALA A 28 6.99 20.10 -9.47
N SER A 29 5.71 20.28 -9.84
CA SER A 29 4.60 20.03 -8.93
C SER A 29 4.83 18.62 -8.42
N ARG A 30 5.24 18.48 -7.15
CA ARG A 30 5.31 17.18 -6.50
C ARG A 30 3.91 16.62 -6.61
N LEU A 31 3.77 15.47 -7.23
CA LEU A 31 2.53 14.73 -7.23
C LEU A 31 2.23 14.50 -5.76
N ASN A 32 1.15 15.07 -5.24
CA ASN A 32 0.81 14.92 -3.83
C ASN A 32 0.68 13.44 -3.51
N ALA A 33 1.58 12.92 -2.66
CA ALA A 33 1.45 11.60 -2.09
C ALA A 33 0.06 11.49 -1.42
N THR A 34 -0.66 10.41 -1.70
CA THR A 34 -2.03 10.22 -1.22
C THR A 34 -2.10 9.00 -0.32
N ALA A 35 -2.62 9.15 0.89
CA ALA A 35 -2.88 8.03 1.78
C ALA A 35 -3.90 7.08 1.15
N PRO A 36 -3.73 5.75 1.27
CA PRO A 36 -4.68 4.79 0.75
C PRO A 36 -5.93 4.75 1.61
N ALA A 37 -7.06 4.36 1.00
CA ALA A 37 -8.25 4.02 1.75
C ALA A 37 -8.06 2.66 2.45
N LEU A 38 -8.27 2.62 3.76
CA LEU A 38 -8.08 1.42 4.57
C LEU A 38 -9.33 0.52 4.61
N GLY A 39 -10.55 1.06 4.51
CA GLY A 39 -11.76 0.26 4.61
C GLY A 39 -11.77 -0.61 5.87
N ASP A 40 -12.12 -1.90 5.71
CA ASP A 40 -12.26 -2.84 6.83
C ASP A 40 -10.94 -3.14 7.57
N VAL A 41 -9.77 -2.80 7.00
CA VAL A 41 -8.49 -2.97 7.70
C VAL A 41 -8.16 -1.80 8.64
N ALA A 42 -8.98 -0.76 8.68
CA ALA A 42 -8.71 0.43 9.48
C ALA A 42 -8.64 0.16 11.00
N SER A 43 -9.41 -0.79 11.52
CA SER A 43 -9.42 -1.19 12.94
C SER A 43 -8.23 -2.08 13.34
N TYR A 44 -7.55 -2.69 12.36
CA TYR A 44 -6.45 -3.63 12.60
C TYR A 44 -5.13 -2.92 12.87
N SER A 45 -4.44 -3.36 13.90
CA SER A 45 -3.04 -3.01 14.18
C SER A 45 -2.09 -4.12 13.74
N VAL A 46 -2.56 -5.37 13.70
CA VAL A 46 -1.80 -6.53 13.22
C VAL A 46 -2.70 -7.38 12.33
N LEU A 47 -2.26 -7.66 11.12
CA LEU A 47 -2.93 -8.59 10.22
C LEU A 47 -1.90 -9.42 9.46
N ALA A 48 -2.06 -10.74 9.48
CA ALA A 48 -1.19 -11.68 8.78
C ALA A 48 -1.97 -12.46 7.72
N GLY A 49 -1.27 -12.88 6.67
CA GLY A 49 -1.80 -13.80 5.66
C GLY A 49 -1.78 -15.26 6.12
N SER A 50 -0.77 -15.63 6.90
CA SER A 50 -0.54 -17.03 7.29
C SER A 50 -0.75 -17.30 8.77
N ILE A 51 0.05 -16.74 9.64
CA ILE A 51 0.00 -16.91 11.09
C ILE A 51 0.46 -15.65 11.81
N VAL A 52 0.02 -15.47 13.07
CA VAL A 52 0.61 -14.52 14.02
C VAL A 52 1.22 -15.31 15.16
N THR A 53 2.51 -15.11 15.43
CA THR A 53 3.20 -15.70 16.57
C THR A 53 3.73 -14.62 17.48
N ASN A 54 3.59 -14.82 18.80
CA ASN A 54 4.10 -13.89 19.79
C ASN A 54 4.89 -14.60 20.87
N THR A 55 6.01 -14.01 21.25
CA THR A 55 6.81 -14.38 22.40
C THR A 55 6.83 -13.21 23.40
N GLY A 56 6.60 -13.50 24.67
CA GLY A 56 6.65 -12.49 25.73
C GLY A 56 5.44 -11.54 25.79
N PRO A 57 5.51 -10.51 26.64
CA PRO A 57 4.37 -9.65 26.96
C PRO A 57 4.17 -8.53 25.92
N THR A 58 3.73 -8.89 24.72
CA THR A 58 3.36 -7.93 23.69
C THR A 58 2.01 -7.29 23.98
N THR A 59 1.89 -5.98 23.75
CA THR A 59 0.63 -5.24 23.80
C THR A 59 0.24 -4.75 22.41
N VAL A 60 -0.96 -5.10 21.97
CA VAL A 60 -1.55 -4.63 20.70
C VAL A 60 -2.77 -3.79 21.01
N GLN A 61 -2.82 -2.55 20.52
CA GLN A 61 -4.02 -1.70 20.55
C GLN A 61 -4.68 -1.72 19.17
N GLY A 62 -5.95 -2.13 19.10
CA GLY A 62 -6.68 -2.38 17.86
C GLY A 62 -6.77 -3.88 17.57
N ASP A 63 -7.43 -4.23 16.47
CA ASP A 63 -7.67 -5.63 16.11
C ASP A 63 -6.38 -6.35 15.69
N LEU A 64 -6.35 -7.64 15.98
CA LEU A 64 -5.34 -8.57 15.53
C LEU A 64 -6.01 -9.67 14.72
N GLY A 65 -5.52 -9.98 13.52
CA GLY A 65 -6.16 -11.01 12.72
C GLY A 65 -5.23 -11.79 11.82
N VAL A 66 -5.78 -12.90 11.33
CA VAL A 66 -5.15 -13.76 10.32
C VAL A 66 -6.20 -14.11 9.27
N SER A 67 -5.84 -13.99 7.99
CA SER A 67 -6.65 -14.50 6.88
C SER A 67 -5.79 -14.67 5.61
N PRO A 68 -5.89 -15.79 4.89
CA PRO A 68 -6.76 -16.94 5.14
C PRO A 68 -6.29 -17.85 6.28
N GLY A 69 -5.01 -17.72 6.74
CA GLY A 69 -4.35 -18.66 7.63
C GLY A 69 -3.76 -19.87 6.89
N ILE A 70 -2.76 -20.50 7.47
CA ILE A 70 -2.15 -21.72 6.92
C ILE A 70 -2.17 -22.83 7.96
N GLY A 71 -2.70 -23.99 7.59
CA GLY A 71 -2.77 -25.16 8.46
C GLY A 71 -4.08 -25.23 9.24
N GLN A 72 -4.02 -25.82 10.42
CA GLN A 72 -5.18 -25.95 11.32
C GLN A 72 -5.15 -24.80 12.35
N PRO A 73 -6.31 -24.22 12.69
CA PRO A 73 -6.39 -23.21 13.73
C PRO A 73 -5.99 -23.81 15.11
N PRO A 74 -5.47 -22.95 16.06
CA PRO A 74 -5.42 -21.51 15.97
C PRO A 74 -4.22 -21.01 15.14
N HIS A 75 -4.46 -19.98 14.29
CA HIS A 75 -3.40 -19.31 13.55
C HIS A 75 -2.77 -18.15 14.34
N VAL A 76 -3.32 -17.84 15.50
CA VAL A 76 -2.78 -16.84 16.42
C VAL A 76 -2.28 -17.57 17.66
N SER A 77 -1.00 -17.36 18.02
CA SER A 77 -0.36 -17.98 19.18
C SER A 77 0.40 -16.96 20.02
N GLY A 78 0.62 -17.28 21.34
CA GLY A 78 1.31 -16.39 22.28
C GLY A 78 0.43 -15.26 22.84
N PHE A 79 -0.88 -15.40 22.79
CA PHE A 79 -1.85 -14.52 23.43
C PHE A 79 -2.78 -15.35 24.33
N PRO A 80 -2.47 -15.46 25.65
CA PRO A 80 -1.38 -14.84 26.41
C PRO A 80 0.02 -15.45 26.16
N PRO A 81 1.15 -14.81 26.58
CA PRO A 81 1.23 -13.62 27.45
C PRO A 81 1.00 -12.28 26.73
N GLY A 82 0.95 -12.25 25.41
CA GLY A 82 0.51 -11.09 24.66
C GLY A 82 -0.93 -10.70 25.00
N THR A 83 -1.26 -9.43 24.82
CA THR A 83 -2.60 -8.88 25.06
C THR A 83 -3.07 -8.05 23.88
N VAL A 84 -4.35 -8.17 23.54
CA VAL A 84 -5.04 -7.25 22.64
C VAL A 84 -5.94 -6.37 23.51
N GLY A 85 -5.60 -5.06 23.53
CA GLY A 85 -6.31 -4.09 24.37
C GLY A 85 -7.65 -3.65 23.77
N PRO A 86 -8.67 -3.39 24.63
CA PRO A 86 -9.96 -2.90 24.13
C PRO A 86 -9.82 -1.57 23.35
N PRO A 87 -10.61 -1.33 22.28
CA PRO A 87 -11.71 -2.19 21.81
C PRO A 87 -11.29 -3.36 20.90
N GLY A 88 -9.98 -3.63 20.73
CA GLY A 88 -9.46 -4.63 19.80
C GLY A 88 -9.89 -6.07 20.13
N VAL A 89 -10.04 -6.86 19.08
CA VAL A 89 -10.45 -8.26 19.10
C VAL A 89 -9.49 -9.11 18.27
N ILE A 90 -9.36 -10.41 18.60
CA ILE A 90 -8.63 -11.37 17.77
C ILE A 90 -9.58 -12.03 16.79
N HIS A 91 -9.25 -11.94 15.49
CA HIS A 91 -9.97 -12.50 14.35
C HIS A 91 -9.14 -13.61 13.71
N ASP A 92 -9.44 -14.87 14.00
CA ASP A 92 -8.68 -16.01 13.50
C ASP A 92 -9.39 -16.66 12.32
N ALA A 93 -9.00 -16.32 11.11
CA ALA A 93 -9.53 -16.83 9.84
C ALA A 93 -11.07 -16.69 9.69
N ASP A 94 -11.65 -15.68 10.33
CA ASP A 94 -13.07 -15.37 10.22
C ASP A 94 -13.37 -14.42 9.04
N SER A 95 -14.65 -14.15 8.82
CA SER A 95 -15.10 -13.27 7.73
C SER A 95 -14.63 -11.81 7.91
N HIS A 96 -14.43 -11.37 9.15
CA HIS A 96 -13.94 -10.02 9.46
C HIS A 96 -12.46 -9.86 9.04
N ALA A 97 -11.62 -10.84 9.42
CA ALA A 97 -10.23 -10.88 8.97
C ALA A 97 -10.12 -11.03 7.43
N ALA A 98 -11.04 -11.79 6.79
CA ALA A 98 -11.06 -11.93 5.35
C ALA A 98 -11.39 -10.60 4.63
N ALA A 99 -12.36 -9.84 5.12
CA ALA A 99 -12.69 -8.51 4.60
C ALA A 99 -11.52 -7.53 4.78
N ALA A 100 -10.89 -7.54 5.97
CA ALA A 100 -9.72 -6.73 6.24
C ALA A 100 -8.53 -7.07 5.32
N GLN A 101 -8.29 -8.34 5.00
CA GLN A 101 -7.22 -8.74 4.10
C GLN A 101 -7.48 -8.30 2.65
N ALA A 102 -8.73 -8.33 2.21
CA ALA A 102 -9.11 -7.78 0.90
C ALA A 102 -8.86 -6.25 0.86
N ALA A 103 -9.22 -5.53 1.93
CA ALA A 103 -8.97 -4.10 2.07
C ALA A 103 -7.46 -3.77 2.13
N ASN A 104 -6.65 -4.58 2.85
CA ASN A 104 -5.19 -4.47 2.87
C ASN A 104 -4.59 -4.61 1.46
N THR A 105 -5.07 -5.60 0.68
CA THR A 105 -4.64 -5.81 -0.71
C THR A 105 -4.97 -4.59 -1.59
N ALA A 106 -6.15 -4.02 -1.44
CA ALA A 106 -6.55 -2.82 -2.17
C ALA A 106 -5.67 -1.60 -1.79
N ALA A 107 -5.43 -1.38 -0.49
CA ALA A 107 -4.57 -0.31 0.00
C ALA A 107 -3.12 -0.45 -0.50
N TYR A 108 -2.56 -1.66 -0.47
CA TYR A 108 -1.24 -1.96 -1.04
C TYR A 108 -1.16 -1.64 -2.53
N GLY A 109 -2.21 -1.97 -3.29
CA GLY A 109 -2.33 -1.65 -4.71
C GLY A 109 -2.34 -0.13 -4.96
N GLN A 110 -3.09 0.63 -4.16
CA GLN A 110 -3.13 2.10 -4.24
C GLN A 110 -1.75 2.72 -3.98
N LEU A 111 -1.01 2.25 -2.97
CA LEU A 111 0.36 2.71 -2.71
C LEU A 111 1.31 2.34 -3.85
N SER A 112 1.16 1.13 -4.41
CA SER A 112 2.01 0.65 -5.52
C SER A 112 1.86 1.50 -6.78
N GLY A 113 0.65 1.99 -7.06
CA GLY A 113 0.32 2.76 -8.26
C GLY A 113 0.83 4.21 -8.25
N GLN A 114 1.27 4.75 -7.11
CA GLN A 114 1.75 6.12 -7.05
C GLN A 114 3.14 6.25 -7.67
N LEU A 115 3.36 7.36 -8.39
CA LEU A 115 4.66 7.64 -8.99
C LEU A 115 5.66 8.07 -7.92
N CYS A 116 6.94 7.74 -8.13
CA CYS A 116 8.01 8.13 -7.23
C CYS A 116 8.37 9.61 -7.44
N ASP A 117 8.37 10.41 -6.37
CA ASP A 117 8.97 11.75 -6.39
C ASP A 117 10.49 11.66 -6.35
N VAL A 118 11.01 10.67 -5.62
CA VAL A 118 12.43 10.36 -5.51
C VAL A 118 12.62 8.86 -5.69
N ASP A 119 13.41 8.46 -6.68
CA ASP A 119 13.83 7.08 -6.87
C ASP A 119 15.33 6.94 -6.63
N TYR A 120 15.70 6.16 -5.64
CA TYR A 120 17.10 5.92 -5.28
C TYR A 120 17.74 4.79 -6.11
N GLY A 121 16.97 4.03 -6.88
CA GLY A 121 17.43 2.98 -7.80
C GLY A 121 18.01 1.73 -7.13
N GLY A 122 18.55 1.83 -5.92
CA GLY A 122 19.22 0.76 -5.18
C GLY A 122 18.75 0.65 -3.73
N VAL A 123 19.57 0.00 -2.89
CA VAL A 123 19.36 0.01 -1.43
C VAL A 123 19.61 1.42 -0.91
N LYS A 124 18.67 1.95 -0.12
CA LYS A 124 18.78 3.28 0.47
C LYS A 124 18.89 3.21 1.98
N GLU A 125 20.01 3.72 2.52
CA GLU A 125 20.16 4.02 3.94
C GLU A 125 19.44 5.33 4.27
N LEU A 126 18.57 5.30 5.28
CA LEU A 126 17.74 6.43 5.69
C LEU A 126 18.30 7.18 6.91
N ASN A 127 19.31 6.64 7.59
CA ASN A 127 19.90 7.27 8.78
C ASN A 127 20.38 8.69 8.52
N GLY A 128 20.04 9.60 9.42
CA GLY A 128 20.42 11.00 9.38
C GLY A 128 19.69 11.84 8.33
N LEU A 129 18.74 11.26 7.58
CA LEU A 129 17.94 12.01 6.63
C LEU A 129 16.82 12.78 7.32
N SER A 130 16.48 13.94 6.75
CA SER A 130 15.28 14.72 7.04
C SER A 130 14.48 14.81 5.76
N LEU A 131 13.25 14.25 5.75
CA LEU A 131 12.45 14.10 4.55
C LEU A 131 11.10 14.80 4.70
N GLU A 132 10.73 15.56 3.68
CA GLU A 132 9.41 16.19 3.53
C GLU A 132 8.40 15.18 2.96
N PRO A 133 7.06 15.47 3.01
CA PRO A 133 6.05 14.63 2.37
C PRO A 133 6.37 14.32 0.91
N GLY A 134 6.09 13.10 0.48
CA GLY A 134 6.36 12.64 -0.88
C GLY A 134 6.44 11.12 -1.00
N VAL A 135 6.66 10.64 -2.23
CA VAL A 135 6.79 9.22 -2.56
C VAL A 135 8.27 8.90 -2.83
N TYR A 136 8.84 8.08 -1.98
CA TYR A 136 10.25 7.65 -2.02
C TYR A 136 10.35 6.19 -2.42
N CYS A 137 11.12 5.90 -3.45
CA CYS A 137 11.28 4.55 -3.99
C CYS A 137 12.73 4.06 -3.87
N ALA A 138 12.88 2.78 -3.59
CA ALA A 138 14.17 2.11 -3.51
C ALA A 138 14.01 0.60 -3.79
N THR A 139 15.11 -0.10 -4.07
CA THR A 139 15.11 -1.57 -4.08
C THR A 139 14.86 -2.10 -2.67
N ALA A 140 15.51 -1.53 -1.66
CA ALA A 140 15.27 -1.81 -0.25
C ALA A 140 15.56 -0.56 0.58
N PHE A 141 14.91 -0.44 1.75
CA PHE A 141 15.23 0.58 2.73
C PHE A 141 15.93 -0.05 3.94
N LEU A 142 17.00 0.60 4.37
CA LEU A 142 17.73 0.31 5.59
C LEU A 142 17.70 1.55 6.49
N LEU A 143 17.48 1.35 7.79
CA LEU A 143 17.59 2.40 8.79
C LEU A 143 18.46 1.90 9.94
N SER A 144 19.68 2.44 10.05
CA SER A 144 20.64 2.09 11.10
C SER A 144 20.64 3.05 12.29
N GLY A 145 19.94 4.17 12.19
CA GLY A 145 19.87 5.19 13.24
C GLY A 145 18.53 5.93 13.19
N THR A 146 18.54 7.25 12.99
CA THR A 146 17.32 8.07 13.03
C THR A 146 16.98 8.66 11.67
N LEU A 147 15.71 8.45 11.26
CA LEU A 147 15.05 9.16 10.16
C LEU A 147 14.12 10.22 10.75
N THR A 148 14.22 11.46 10.28
CA THR A 148 13.33 12.56 10.67
C THR A 148 12.37 12.89 9.54
N LEU A 149 11.06 12.93 9.84
CA LEU A 149 10.02 13.36 8.91
C LEU A 149 9.60 14.78 9.27
N THR A 150 9.70 15.72 8.31
CA THR A 150 9.46 17.15 8.52
C THR A 150 8.35 17.66 7.62
N GLY A 151 7.59 18.63 8.11
CA GLY A 151 6.44 19.20 7.40
C GLY A 151 5.14 18.49 7.73
N SER A 152 4.11 18.75 6.92
CA SER A 152 2.77 18.16 7.04
C SER A 152 2.34 17.58 5.70
N GLY A 153 1.78 16.38 5.68
CA GLY A 153 1.37 15.68 4.45
C GLY A 153 1.54 14.18 4.57
N VAL A 154 1.68 13.51 3.44
CA VAL A 154 1.78 12.06 3.36
C VAL A 154 3.19 11.66 2.93
N TRP A 155 3.79 10.71 3.64
CA TRP A 155 5.06 10.06 3.27
C TRP A 155 4.78 8.63 2.84
N ILE A 156 5.27 8.26 1.67
CA ILE A 156 5.15 6.90 1.15
C ILE A 156 6.54 6.39 0.79
N PHE A 157 6.96 5.33 1.47
CA PHE A 157 8.21 4.63 1.20
C PHE A 157 7.88 3.33 0.46
N LYS A 158 8.26 3.25 -0.81
CA LYS A 158 8.01 2.07 -1.66
C LYS A 158 9.31 1.27 -1.82
N SER A 159 9.41 0.17 -1.11
CA SER A 159 10.49 -0.80 -1.30
C SER A 159 10.09 -1.86 -2.32
N ALA A 160 10.95 -2.14 -3.30
CA ALA A 160 10.75 -3.27 -4.20
C ALA A 160 11.00 -4.63 -3.51
N SER A 161 11.80 -4.65 -2.44
CA SER A 161 12.15 -5.83 -1.66
C SER A 161 11.87 -5.61 -0.17
N THR A 162 12.87 -5.25 0.64
CA THR A 162 12.78 -5.26 2.10
C THR A 162 12.78 -3.87 2.73
N LEU A 163 12.24 -3.80 3.95
CA LEU A 163 12.46 -2.72 4.91
C LEU A 163 13.16 -3.32 6.12
N THR A 164 14.33 -2.78 6.51
CA THR A 164 15.07 -3.26 7.67
C THR A 164 15.44 -2.10 8.59
N LEU A 165 14.94 -2.14 9.82
CA LEU A 165 15.41 -1.30 10.90
C LEU A 165 16.43 -2.09 11.73
N MET A 166 17.59 -1.48 11.97
CA MET A 166 18.60 -2.04 12.86
C MET A 166 18.20 -1.85 14.33
N GLN A 167 18.97 -2.44 15.23
CA GLN A 167 18.77 -2.26 16.66
C GLN A 167 18.72 -0.76 17.04
N SER A 168 17.75 -0.38 17.84
CA SER A 168 17.54 1.00 18.33
C SER A 168 17.34 2.07 17.25
N ALA A 169 17.15 1.66 16.00
CA ALA A 169 16.81 2.59 14.92
C ALA A 169 15.43 3.21 15.16
N SER A 170 15.26 4.47 14.74
CA SER A 170 14.02 5.19 15.01
C SER A 170 13.56 6.07 13.85
N VAL A 171 12.26 6.13 13.64
CA VAL A 171 11.60 7.12 12.80
C VAL A 171 10.91 8.11 13.73
N ILE A 172 11.15 9.41 13.54
CA ILE A 172 10.58 10.49 14.35
C ILE A 172 9.93 11.55 13.47
N GLY A 173 8.95 12.26 14.04
CA GLY A 173 8.17 13.27 13.29
C GLY A 173 7.12 12.64 12.38
N GLY A 174 6.44 13.49 11.61
CA GLY A 174 5.27 13.08 10.83
C GLY A 174 4.07 12.67 11.69
N ASP A 175 2.96 12.44 11.03
CA ASP A 175 1.76 11.84 11.63
C ASP A 175 1.75 10.34 11.29
N PRO A 176 1.69 9.41 12.25
CA PRO A 176 1.67 7.97 11.99
C PRO A 176 0.59 7.53 11.01
N CYS A 177 -0.53 8.24 10.95
CA CYS A 177 -1.62 7.99 10.00
C CYS A 177 -1.27 8.33 8.55
N ASN A 178 -0.28 9.17 8.36
CA ASN A 178 0.14 9.67 7.06
C ASN A 178 1.51 9.14 6.61
N VAL A 179 2.08 8.18 7.33
CA VAL A 179 3.34 7.53 6.97
C VAL A 179 3.08 6.08 6.55
N TRP A 180 3.52 5.73 5.35
CA TRP A 180 3.21 4.46 4.70
C TRP A 180 4.46 3.76 4.18
N TRP A 181 4.67 2.52 4.61
CA TRP A 181 5.77 1.66 4.21
C TRP A 181 5.22 0.51 3.36
N ARG A 182 5.24 0.68 2.04
CA ARG A 182 4.87 -0.38 1.10
C ARG A 182 6.09 -1.23 0.80
N VAL A 183 6.10 -2.49 1.23
CA VAL A 183 7.25 -3.39 1.21
C VAL A 183 6.97 -4.57 0.28
N GLY A 184 7.85 -4.77 -0.71
CA GLY A 184 7.67 -5.78 -1.77
C GLY A 184 7.95 -7.21 -1.33
N SER A 185 8.59 -7.42 -0.18
CA SER A 185 8.83 -8.71 0.44
C SER A 185 8.57 -8.61 1.95
N ALA A 186 9.60 -8.61 2.77
CA ALA A 186 9.47 -8.63 4.23
C ALA A 186 9.97 -7.34 4.89
N ALA A 187 9.35 -6.98 6.03
CA ALA A 187 9.80 -5.92 6.91
C ALA A 187 10.35 -6.50 8.21
N THR A 188 11.49 -5.99 8.67
CA THR A 188 12.10 -6.37 9.94
C THR A 188 12.36 -5.13 10.78
N LEU A 189 11.77 -5.09 11.98
CA LEU A 189 12.04 -4.08 12.99
C LEU A 189 13.02 -4.68 14.01
N GLY A 190 14.23 -4.14 14.06
CA GLY A 190 15.30 -4.61 14.95
C GLY A 190 14.99 -4.42 16.43
N VAL A 191 15.80 -5.05 17.28
CA VAL A 191 15.63 -5.00 18.74
C VAL A 191 15.55 -3.56 19.23
N GLN A 192 14.51 -3.25 20.03
CA GLN A 192 14.29 -1.91 20.62
C GLN A 192 14.19 -0.78 19.57
N SER A 193 13.91 -1.08 18.31
CA SER A 193 13.64 -0.06 17.30
C SER A 193 12.26 0.57 17.48
N SER A 194 12.06 1.77 16.93
CA SER A 194 10.79 2.49 17.00
C SER A 194 10.39 2.99 15.61
N LEU A 195 9.28 2.49 15.11
CA LEU A 195 8.75 2.90 13.79
C LEU A 195 7.45 3.66 13.95
N TYR A 196 7.34 4.74 13.17
CA TYR A 196 6.10 5.49 12.94
C TYR A 196 5.56 5.16 11.56
N GLY A 197 4.27 4.85 11.48
CA GLY A 197 3.56 4.62 10.23
C GLY A 197 3.08 3.18 10.02
N ASN A 198 2.41 3.00 8.88
CA ASN A 198 1.73 1.78 8.55
C ASN A 198 2.59 0.93 7.60
N ILE A 199 2.90 -0.29 7.98
CA ILE A 199 3.66 -1.24 7.17
C ILE A 199 2.67 -2.12 6.42
N LEU A 200 2.72 -2.09 5.09
CA LEU A 200 2.01 -3.02 4.21
C LEU A 200 3.05 -3.87 3.48
N ALA A 201 3.29 -5.08 3.96
CA ALA A 201 4.26 -6.00 3.38
C ALA A 201 3.56 -7.06 2.52
N LEU A 202 4.17 -7.40 1.39
CA LEU A 202 3.64 -8.47 0.53
C LEU A 202 3.79 -9.84 1.21
N GLU A 203 4.92 -10.05 1.89
CA GLU A 203 5.23 -11.30 2.57
C GLU A 203 5.08 -11.14 4.10
N SER A 204 6.15 -11.07 4.83
CA SER A 204 6.15 -11.17 6.30
C SER A 204 6.56 -9.89 6.99
N ILE A 205 6.18 -9.75 8.28
CA ILE A 205 6.61 -8.65 9.14
C ILE A 205 7.13 -9.24 10.45
N HIS A 206 8.38 -8.89 10.81
CA HIS A 206 9.05 -9.38 12.01
C HIS A 206 9.39 -8.22 12.94
N LEU A 207 8.78 -8.19 14.10
CA LEU A 207 9.13 -7.26 15.19
C LEU A 207 9.98 -8.01 16.20
N GLN A 208 11.28 -7.67 16.25
CA GLN A 208 12.21 -8.24 17.21
C GLN A 208 11.98 -7.71 18.63
N THR A 209 12.64 -8.30 19.60
CA THR A 209 12.46 -8.04 21.04
C THR A 209 12.39 -6.55 21.38
N GLY A 210 11.27 -6.14 21.94
CA GLY A 210 11.06 -4.77 22.43
C GLY A 210 10.88 -3.70 21.35
N ALA A 211 10.75 -4.06 20.10
CA ALA A 211 10.44 -3.11 19.04
C ALA A 211 9.06 -2.46 19.28
N THR A 212 8.95 -1.17 18.99
CA THR A 212 7.72 -0.38 19.13
C THR A 212 7.23 0.05 17.75
N LEU A 213 5.93 -0.12 17.49
CA LEU A 213 5.27 0.33 16.27
C LEU A 213 4.11 1.26 16.63
N ASN A 214 4.21 2.52 16.25
CA ASN A 214 3.07 3.44 16.25
C ASN A 214 2.47 3.44 14.85
N GLY A 215 1.54 2.54 14.60
CA GLY A 215 1.01 2.26 13.27
C GLY A 215 0.50 0.83 13.16
N ARG A 216 0.49 0.31 11.94
CA ARG A 216 -0.05 -1.01 11.60
C ARG A 216 1.01 -1.93 11.02
N ALA A 217 0.95 -3.22 11.33
CA ALA A 217 1.72 -4.29 10.72
C ALA A 217 0.78 -5.19 9.91
N LEU A 218 0.70 -4.96 8.59
CA LEU A 218 -0.26 -5.60 7.68
C LEU A 218 0.50 -6.43 6.64
N ALA A 219 0.62 -7.73 6.85
CA ALA A 219 1.21 -8.68 5.93
C ALA A 219 0.13 -9.30 5.04
N GLN A 220 0.38 -9.43 3.73
CA GLN A 220 -0.62 -9.97 2.81
C GLN A 220 -0.62 -11.50 2.76
N THR A 221 0.54 -12.10 2.60
CA THR A 221 0.66 -13.55 2.37
C THR A 221 1.41 -14.29 3.48
N GLY A 222 2.33 -13.61 4.15
CA GLY A 222 3.21 -14.20 5.15
C GLY A 222 2.72 -14.01 6.59
N GLU A 223 3.65 -14.27 7.48
CA GLU A 223 3.43 -14.20 8.92
C GLU A 223 3.70 -12.81 9.50
N VAL A 224 3.16 -12.57 10.70
CA VAL A 224 3.63 -11.51 11.58
C VAL A 224 4.19 -12.16 12.85
N THR A 225 5.47 -11.90 13.17
CA THR A 225 6.13 -12.40 14.38
C THR A 225 6.40 -11.25 15.33
N LEU A 226 6.10 -11.49 16.61
CA LEU A 226 6.15 -10.51 17.69
C LEU A 226 6.97 -11.06 18.86
N ASP A 227 7.73 -10.18 19.53
CA ASP A 227 8.49 -10.49 20.72
C ASP A 227 8.54 -9.30 21.68
N SER A 228 7.72 -9.35 22.73
CA SER A 228 7.70 -8.31 23.78
C SER A 228 7.50 -6.89 23.23
N ASN A 229 6.64 -6.74 22.24
CA ASN A 229 6.45 -5.49 21.50
C ASN A 229 5.35 -4.60 22.09
N THR A 230 5.39 -3.34 21.71
CA THR A 230 4.29 -2.40 21.90
C THR A 230 3.80 -1.91 20.54
N ILE A 231 2.57 -2.26 20.18
CA ILE A 231 1.93 -1.85 18.94
C ILE A 231 0.77 -0.94 19.29
N LEU A 232 0.96 0.36 19.01
CA LEU A 232 -0.04 1.40 19.20
C LEU A 232 -0.67 1.65 17.85
N GLY A 233 -1.82 1.04 17.61
CA GLY A 233 -2.59 1.33 16.41
C GLY A 233 -2.80 2.84 16.29
N PRO A 234 -2.60 3.47 15.12
CA PRO A 234 -2.78 4.90 15.02
C PRO A 234 -4.24 5.24 15.24
N VAL A 235 -4.50 6.16 16.16
CA VAL A 235 -5.81 6.79 16.31
C VAL A 235 -5.91 7.84 15.21
N CYS A 236 -6.16 7.36 13.97
CA CYS A 236 -6.37 8.25 12.85
C CYS A 236 -7.76 8.89 13.00
N MET A 237 -7.82 10.19 13.23
CA MET A 237 -9.04 10.92 12.94
C MET A 237 -9.26 10.78 11.44
N GLU A 238 -10.25 9.99 11.03
CA GLU A 238 -10.71 10.04 9.65
C GLU A 238 -11.14 11.48 9.40
N LEU A 239 -10.36 12.20 8.60
CA LEU A 239 -10.83 13.45 8.04
C LEU A 239 -12.13 13.09 7.32
N PRO A 240 -13.29 13.72 7.64
CA PRO A 240 -14.55 13.32 7.05
C PRO A 240 -14.34 13.28 5.54
N THR A 241 -14.39 12.08 4.97
CA THR A 241 -14.37 11.90 3.51
C THR A 241 -15.44 12.82 2.99
N SER A 242 -15.05 13.81 2.20
CA SER A 242 -16.02 14.71 1.58
C SER A 242 -16.99 13.81 0.83
N THR A 243 -18.16 13.60 1.45
CA THR A 243 -19.28 12.90 0.81
C THR A 243 -19.43 13.59 -0.53
N PRO A 244 -19.35 12.89 -1.67
CA PRO A 244 -19.50 13.52 -2.96
C PRO A 244 -20.85 14.26 -2.89
N THR A 245 -20.78 15.59 -2.87
CA THR A 245 -21.98 16.44 -2.95
C THR A 245 -22.69 15.94 -4.20
N SER A 246 -23.87 15.35 -4.00
CA SER A 246 -24.69 14.88 -5.11
C SER A 246 -24.80 16.05 -6.08
N THR A 247 -24.13 15.94 -7.22
CA THR A 247 -24.26 16.89 -8.33
C THR A 247 -25.73 16.91 -8.65
N ALA A 248 -26.37 18.05 -8.42
CA ALA A 248 -27.79 18.22 -8.69
C ALA A 248 -28.02 17.81 -10.14
N THR A 249 -28.67 16.67 -10.33
CA THR A 249 -29.12 16.21 -11.65
C THR A 249 -30.02 17.31 -12.18
N ALA A 250 -29.64 17.94 -13.28
CA ALA A 250 -30.41 18.97 -13.92
C ALA A 250 -31.85 18.43 -14.14
N THR A 251 -32.80 18.97 -13.36
CA THR A 251 -34.21 18.65 -13.54
C THR A 251 -34.58 19.15 -14.94
N ALA A 252 -34.97 18.24 -15.82
CA ALA A 252 -35.42 18.59 -17.15
C ALA A 252 -36.60 19.59 -17.01
N THR A 253 -36.38 20.81 -17.45
CA THR A 253 -37.43 21.84 -17.52
C THR A 253 -38.48 21.32 -18.51
N ALA A 254 -39.69 21.04 -18.01
CA ALA A 254 -40.80 20.64 -18.85
C ALA A 254 -41.07 21.73 -19.87
N THR A 255 -40.83 21.44 -21.14
CA THR A 255 -41.20 22.30 -22.26
C THR A 255 -42.74 22.34 -22.30
N ALA A 256 -43.30 23.53 -22.14
CA ALA A 256 -44.75 23.73 -22.22
C ALA A 256 -45.25 23.28 -23.59
N THR A 257 -46.03 22.19 -23.63
CA THR A 257 -46.74 21.75 -24.83
C THR A 257 -47.86 22.75 -25.11
N ALA A 258 -47.86 23.32 -26.32
CA ALA A 258 -48.92 24.27 -26.76
C ALA A 258 -50.29 23.58 -26.65
N THR A 259 -51.17 24.22 -25.88
CA THR A 259 -52.57 23.81 -25.76
C THR A 259 -53.24 24.08 -27.09
N ALA A 260 -53.73 23.03 -27.76
CA ALA A 260 -54.59 23.20 -28.93
C ALA A 260 -55.93 23.81 -28.53
N THR A 261 -56.27 24.92 -29.13
CA THR A 261 -57.55 25.58 -28.94
C THR A 261 -58.66 24.68 -29.49
N ALA A 262 -59.53 24.19 -28.66
CA ALA A 262 -60.70 23.39 -29.07
C ALA A 262 -61.71 24.28 -29.78
N THR A 263 -61.95 23.99 -31.01
CA THR A 263 -63.10 24.59 -31.80
C THR A 263 -64.35 23.93 -31.27
N GLU A 264 -65.27 24.75 -30.80
CA GLU A 264 -66.60 24.37 -30.28
C GLU A 264 -67.40 23.66 -31.36
N TYR A 265 -67.66 22.33 -31.17
CA TYR A 265 -68.57 21.57 -32.03
C TYR A 265 -69.89 21.39 -31.25
N VAL A 266 -70.96 21.93 -31.81
CA VAL A 266 -72.32 21.80 -31.32
C VAL A 266 -72.82 20.37 -31.61
N PRO A 267 -73.13 19.54 -30.62
CA PRO A 267 -73.67 18.20 -30.90
C PRO A 267 -75.17 18.18 -31.13
N THR A 268 -75.61 17.57 -32.16
CA THR A 268 -76.98 17.13 -32.41
C THR A 268 -77.26 15.89 -31.54
N PRO A 269 -78.34 15.82 -30.78
CA PRO A 269 -78.62 14.71 -29.88
C PRO A 269 -79.34 13.57 -30.65
N THR A 270 -78.69 12.40 -30.77
CA THR A 270 -79.42 11.12 -30.93
C THR A 270 -78.47 9.97 -30.68
N GLY A 271 -78.80 9.07 -29.75
CA GLY A 271 -78.13 7.75 -29.71
C GLY A 271 -77.89 7.18 -28.30
N THR A 272 -78.73 6.33 -27.93
CA THR A 272 -78.69 5.18 -26.99
C THR A 272 -77.41 4.99 -26.17
N TYR A 273 -77.51 5.09 -24.85
CA TYR A 273 -76.53 4.76 -23.84
C TYR A 273 -76.27 3.25 -23.82
N ILE A 274 -74.98 2.84 -24.04
CA ILE A 274 -74.45 1.51 -23.78
C ILE A 274 -73.47 1.65 -22.59
N PRO A 275 -73.66 0.94 -21.48
CA PRO A 275 -72.75 1.03 -20.33
C PRO A 275 -71.38 0.42 -20.67
N PRO A 276 -70.26 0.98 -20.18
CA PRO A 276 -68.91 0.46 -20.43
C PRO A 276 -68.71 -0.86 -19.73
N THR A 277 -68.26 -1.87 -20.50
CA THR A 277 -67.80 -3.19 -20.02
C THR A 277 -66.50 -3.00 -19.21
N ALA A 278 -66.47 -3.57 -18.03
CA ALA A 278 -65.30 -3.54 -17.14
C ALA A 278 -64.09 -4.18 -17.80
N THR A 279 -62.99 -3.45 -17.88
CA THR A 279 -61.68 -3.95 -18.34
C THR A 279 -61.04 -4.78 -17.24
N PRO A 280 -60.56 -6.02 -17.49
CA PRO A 280 -59.88 -6.79 -16.46
C PRO A 280 -58.54 -6.15 -16.07
N THR A 281 -58.35 -5.95 -14.79
CA THR A 281 -57.06 -5.57 -14.19
C THR A 281 -56.09 -6.75 -14.28
N LEU A 282 -54.99 -6.57 -14.99
CA LEU A 282 -53.87 -7.53 -14.99
C LEU A 282 -53.17 -7.47 -13.65
N THR A 283 -53.34 -8.50 -12.84
CA THR A 283 -52.55 -8.74 -11.63
C THR A 283 -51.20 -9.29 -12.06
N ALA A 284 -50.11 -8.53 -11.84
CA ALA A 284 -48.76 -9.02 -12.04
C ALA A 284 -48.43 -10.04 -10.94
N THR A 285 -48.37 -11.31 -11.30
CA THR A 285 -47.84 -12.37 -10.44
C THR A 285 -46.31 -12.31 -10.49
N ALA A 286 -45.66 -12.00 -9.36
CA ALA A 286 -44.20 -12.07 -9.23
C ALA A 286 -43.79 -13.55 -9.29
N GLU A 287 -43.08 -13.94 -10.32
CA GLU A 287 -42.42 -15.25 -10.38
C GLU A 287 -41.23 -15.24 -9.43
N VAL A 288 -41.24 -16.15 -8.45
CA VAL A 288 -40.10 -16.50 -7.62
C VAL A 288 -39.12 -17.30 -8.48
N PRO A 289 -37.84 -16.90 -8.63
CA PRO A 289 -36.88 -17.69 -9.40
C PRO A 289 -36.66 -19.05 -8.70
N THR A 290 -37.01 -20.11 -9.36
CA THR A 290 -36.73 -21.50 -8.95
C THR A 290 -35.21 -21.72 -9.01
N ALA A 291 -34.60 -22.11 -7.89
CA ALA A 291 -33.21 -22.49 -7.82
C ALA A 291 -32.90 -23.63 -8.80
N THR A 292 -32.10 -23.34 -9.82
CA THR A 292 -31.59 -24.33 -10.75
C THR A 292 -30.55 -25.20 -10.05
N ASN A 293 -30.82 -26.48 -9.90
CA ASN A 293 -29.90 -27.47 -9.38
C ASN A 293 -28.59 -27.45 -10.17
N MET A 294 -27.47 -27.11 -9.48
CA MET A 294 -26.12 -27.32 -10.01
C MET A 294 -25.90 -28.85 -10.19
N PRO A 295 -25.31 -29.28 -11.32
CA PRO A 295 -24.90 -30.66 -11.48
C PRO A 295 -23.79 -31.00 -10.47
N VAL A 296 -24.03 -32.04 -9.68
CA VAL A 296 -23.01 -32.65 -8.83
C VAL A 296 -21.95 -33.25 -9.75
N LEU A 297 -20.72 -32.73 -9.67
CA LEU A 297 -19.56 -33.32 -10.34
C LEU A 297 -19.26 -34.66 -9.67
N THR A 298 -19.65 -35.74 -10.35
CA THR A 298 -19.25 -37.10 -9.99
C THR A 298 -17.76 -37.27 -10.24
N ALA A 299 -17.06 -37.72 -9.21
CA ALA A 299 -15.69 -38.16 -9.10
C ALA A 299 -14.81 -38.18 -10.38
N LEU A 300 -13.68 -37.50 -10.31
CA LEU A 300 -12.54 -37.68 -11.23
C LEU A 300 -11.99 -39.12 -11.09
N PRO A 301 -11.59 -39.77 -12.20
CA PRO A 301 -10.91 -41.05 -12.15
C PRO A 301 -9.51 -40.91 -11.50
N PRO A 302 -9.00 -41.92 -10.79
CA PRO A 302 -7.69 -41.92 -10.19
C PRO A 302 -6.62 -42.05 -11.30
N THR A 303 -6.00 -40.98 -11.69
CA THR A 303 -4.78 -41.02 -12.48
C THR A 303 -3.60 -41.21 -11.52
N GLY A 304 -3.13 -42.47 -11.44
CA GLY A 304 -1.83 -42.78 -10.83
C GLY A 304 -0.70 -42.12 -11.61
N GLY A 305 -0.21 -41.01 -11.09
CA GLY A 305 1.05 -40.38 -11.50
C GLY A 305 2.16 -40.82 -10.53
N ALA A 306 3.24 -41.43 -11.03
CA ALA A 306 4.43 -41.73 -10.26
C ALA A 306 4.99 -40.42 -9.64
N PRO A 307 5.62 -40.47 -8.45
CA PRO A 307 6.26 -39.31 -7.87
C PRO A 307 7.43 -38.86 -8.72
N LEU A 308 7.40 -37.64 -9.22
CA LEU A 308 8.55 -36.97 -9.81
C LEU A 308 9.57 -36.77 -8.71
N GLN A 309 10.69 -37.51 -8.79
CA GLN A 309 11.89 -37.24 -8.00
C GLN A 309 12.37 -35.82 -8.35
N SER A 310 12.33 -34.94 -7.39
CA SER A 310 12.96 -33.62 -7.45
C SER A 310 14.48 -33.84 -7.36
N GLU A 311 15.15 -33.88 -8.50
CA GLU A 311 16.61 -33.69 -8.55
C GLU A 311 16.90 -32.23 -8.24
N SER A 312 17.27 -31.95 -6.99
CA SER A 312 17.82 -30.66 -6.58
C SER A 312 19.23 -30.52 -7.17
N ALA A 313 19.33 -29.81 -8.28
CA ALA A 313 20.62 -29.43 -8.84
C ALA A 313 21.39 -28.54 -7.85
N PRO A 314 22.68 -28.83 -7.56
CA PRO A 314 23.45 -28.10 -6.54
C PRO A 314 23.98 -26.76 -7.08
N TRP A 315 23.12 -25.85 -7.43
CA TRP A 315 23.54 -24.53 -7.93
C TRP A 315 24.24 -23.67 -6.86
N GLY A 316 24.00 -23.95 -5.57
CA GLY A 316 24.62 -23.24 -4.45
C GLY A 316 26.14 -23.43 -4.37
N LEU A 317 26.66 -24.61 -4.74
CA LEU A 317 28.11 -24.89 -4.69
C LEU A 317 28.89 -24.21 -5.83
N VAL A 318 28.26 -23.98 -6.99
CA VAL A 318 28.93 -23.32 -8.13
C VAL A 318 29.12 -21.82 -7.83
N ILE A 319 28.20 -21.16 -7.11
CA ILE A 319 28.31 -19.73 -6.78
C ILE A 319 29.44 -19.54 -5.73
N ILE A 320 29.56 -20.41 -4.73
CA ILE A 320 30.58 -20.30 -3.68
C ILE A 320 31.98 -20.53 -4.28
N ALA A 321 32.13 -21.46 -5.20
CA ALA A 321 33.41 -21.70 -5.86
C ALA A 321 33.86 -20.53 -6.73
N SER A 322 32.93 -19.82 -7.39
CA SER A 322 33.25 -18.69 -8.24
C SER A 322 33.73 -17.45 -7.43
N PHE A 323 33.18 -17.20 -6.26
CA PHE A 323 33.62 -16.10 -5.40
C PHE A 323 34.97 -16.38 -4.75
N SER A 324 35.27 -17.64 -4.39
CA SER A 324 36.56 -18.03 -3.81
C SER A 324 37.70 -17.87 -4.81
N ALA A 325 37.47 -18.22 -6.07
CA ALA A 325 38.48 -18.07 -7.13
C ALA A 325 38.79 -16.61 -7.43
N LEU A 326 37.77 -15.73 -7.40
CA LEU A 326 37.97 -14.32 -7.67
C LEU A 326 38.77 -13.62 -6.54
N ALA A 327 38.51 -13.97 -5.27
CA ALA A 327 39.25 -13.44 -4.13
C ALA A 327 40.74 -13.84 -4.15
N LEU A 328 41.06 -15.06 -4.60
CA LEU A 328 42.44 -15.57 -4.70
C LEU A 328 43.22 -14.81 -5.79
N VAL A 329 42.61 -14.54 -6.93
CA VAL A 329 43.25 -13.79 -8.03
C VAL A 329 43.54 -12.34 -7.64
N PHE A 330 42.61 -11.65 -6.93
CA PHE A 330 42.82 -10.29 -6.46
C PHE A 330 43.83 -10.24 -5.33
N GLY A 331 43.83 -11.20 -4.39
CA GLY A 331 44.81 -11.30 -3.32
C GLY A 331 46.24 -11.49 -3.82
N LEU A 332 46.43 -12.36 -4.81
CA LEU A 332 47.76 -12.62 -5.44
C LEU A 332 48.28 -11.40 -6.23
N ARG A 333 47.39 -10.63 -6.86
CA ARG A 333 47.79 -9.37 -7.55
C ARG A 333 48.19 -8.28 -6.58
N ALA A 334 47.53 -8.15 -5.46
CA ALA A 334 47.87 -7.20 -4.42
C ALA A 334 49.23 -7.54 -3.78
N TYR A 335 49.47 -8.82 -3.46
CA TYR A 335 50.71 -9.28 -2.89
C TYR A 335 51.91 -9.09 -3.82
N ARG A 336 51.80 -9.33 -5.12
CA ARG A 336 52.86 -9.08 -6.11
C ARG A 336 53.19 -7.57 -6.28
N LYS A 337 52.19 -6.69 -6.03
CA LYS A 337 52.43 -5.22 -6.16
C LYS A 337 53.17 -4.64 -4.94
N THR A 338 52.95 -5.22 -3.76
CA THR A 338 53.67 -4.82 -2.54
C THR A 338 55.13 -5.37 -2.50
N SER A 339 55.33 -6.59 -2.98
CA SER A 339 56.69 -7.21 -3.05
C SER A 339 57.66 -6.50 -4.02
N LYS A 340 57.16 -5.80 -5.07
CA LYS A 340 57.99 -5.01 -5.99
C LYS A 340 58.32 -3.59 -5.50
N ARG A 341 57.79 -3.15 -4.36
CA ARG A 341 58.13 -1.84 -3.77
C ARG A 341 59.17 -1.92 -2.64
N SER A 342 59.63 -3.12 -2.31
CA SER A 342 60.59 -3.40 -1.22
C SER A 342 61.97 -3.88 -1.73
N GLN A 343 62.30 -3.67 -3.02
CA GLN A 343 63.68 -3.86 -3.55
C GLN A 343 64.19 -2.58 -4.17
#